data_4254bd47679bafe66207ba3a9bdbcbdb
#
_entry.id   4254bd47679bafe66207ba3a9bdbcbdb
#
_cell.length_a   1.000
_cell.length_b   1.000
_cell.length_c   1.000
_cell.angle_alpha   90.00
_cell.angle_beta   90.00
_cell.angle_gamma   90.00
#
_symmetry.space_group_name_H-M   'P 1'
#
loop_
_entity.id
_entity.type
_entity.pdbx_description
1 polymer ?
#
loop_
_entity_poly.entity_id
_entity_poly.type
_entity_poly.pdbx_seq_one_letter_code
_entity_poly.pdbx_strand_id
1 'polypeptide(L)'
;MTTHSVRNKNEAIVNREFKSTVFTMLYSDRKELLGLYNAVNGTSYSDPSQLEVNTLEHAIYIGMKNDLSFLIDSRLYLYEHQSTFNPNLPLRFLMYIADLYSTLTRDKNLYGTKAVKIPSPKFLIFYNGEKEQPDFQTMKLSQLFSVKEEHPALELEAVMININLGHNQKLMDTCKSLGDYAKYVDRVRKYTKNMELAQAVERAVTECIREGILADFLSKNKAEVIHVSIYEYDAKKHIRQEKEESWEEGFQDGEKKGFRDGERKGFQDGQELLMKQLIKVKLDNGKTIAEIGRELEQSEERIQELVGKLRHGE
;
A
#
# COMPACT_ATOMS: atom_id res chain seq x y z
N MET A 1 -33.25 -5.16 -26.83
CA MET A 1 -33.36 -4.01 -25.91
C MET A 1 -32.46 -4.27 -24.70
N THR A 2 -31.27 -3.78 -24.76
CA THR A 2 -30.21 -3.95 -23.73
C THR A 2 -30.20 -2.70 -22.88
N THR A 3 -30.67 -2.81 -21.64
CA THR A 3 -30.61 -1.75 -20.64
C THR A 3 -29.21 -1.70 -20.05
N HIS A 4 -28.39 -0.75 -20.50
CA HIS A 4 -27.17 -0.39 -19.82
C HIS A 4 -27.51 0.29 -18.50
N SER A 5 -27.17 -0.36 -17.39
CA SER A 5 -27.15 0.20 -16.04
C SER A 5 -26.12 1.33 -15.99
N VAL A 6 -26.59 2.56 -15.87
CA VAL A 6 -25.76 3.74 -15.56
C VAL A 6 -25.39 3.62 -14.09
N ARG A 7 -24.21 3.04 -13.79
CA ARG A 7 -23.61 3.08 -12.45
C ARG A 7 -23.35 4.54 -12.06
N ASN A 8 -23.91 4.91 -10.94
CA ASN A 8 -23.93 6.25 -10.37
C ASN A 8 -22.49 6.75 -10.11
N LYS A 9 -21.97 7.63 -10.96
CA LYS A 9 -20.68 8.31 -10.79
C LYS A 9 -20.59 9.20 -9.53
N ASN A 10 -21.71 9.45 -8.86
CA ASN A 10 -21.78 10.33 -7.68
C ASN A 10 -21.32 9.65 -6.38
N GLU A 11 -21.42 8.32 -6.25
CA GLU A 11 -20.90 7.62 -5.05
C GLU A 11 -19.37 7.64 -4.95
N ALA A 12 -18.66 7.65 -6.09
CA ALA A 12 -17.19 7.72 -6.12
C ALA A 12 -16.63 9.09 -5.76
N ILE A 13 -17.43 10.16 -5.83
CA ILE A 13 -17.01 11.55 -5.54
C ILE A 13 -17.14 11.85 -4.05
N VAL A 14 -18.17 11.33 -3.37
CA VAL A 14 -18.39 11.49 -1.92
C VAL A 14 -17.26 10.83 -1.09
N ASN A 15 -16.65 9.75 -1.61
CA ASN A 15 -15.55 9.04 -0.95
C ASN A 15 -14.19 9.76 -0.97
N ARG A 16 -14.04 10.90 -1.64
CA ARG A 16 -12.75 11.60 -1.76
C ARG A 16 -12.53 12.71 -0.72
N GLU A 17 -13.56 13.16 -0.02
CA GLU A 17 -13.46 14.28 0.91
C GLU A 17 -13.23 13.86 2.38
N PHE A 18 -13.50 12.61 2.78
CA PHE A 18 -13.32 12.11 4.14
C PHE A 18 -12.06 11.26 4.30
N LYS A 19 -10.87 11.85 4.24
CA LYS A 19 -9.62 11.21 4.66
C LYS A 19 -9.11 11.68 6.02
N SER A 20 -9.94 12.32 6.82
CA SER A 20 -9.55 12.66 8.17
C SER A 20 -9.63 11.41 9.05
N THR A 21 -8.52 10.99 9.64
CA THR A 21 -8.49 9.96 10.68
C THR A 21 -8.55 10.61 12.06
N VAL A 22 -8.88 9.85 13.10
CA VAL A 22 -8.81 10.35 14.48
C VAL A 22 -7.40 10.84 14.81
N PHE A 23 -6.37 10.22 14.24
CA PHE A 23 -4.98 10.66 14.34
C PHE A 23 -4.80 12.08 13.74
N THR A 24 -5.26 12.30 12.54
CA THR A 24 -5.17 13.60 11.87
C THR A 24 -5.96 14.67 12.61
N MET A 25 -7.15 14.35 13.11
CA MET A 25 -7.95 15.26 13.93
C MET A 25 -7.21 15.66 15.21
N LEU A 26 -6.63 14.72 15.92
CA LEU A 26 -5.87 14.95 17.16
C LEU A 26 -4.68 15.88 16.90
N TYR A 27 -3.89 15.59 15.87
CA TYR A 27 -2.66 16.33 15.55
C TYR A 27 -2.87 17.54 14.63
N SER A 28 -4.11 17.88 14.27
CA SER A 28 -4.46 19.18 13.72
C SER A 28 -4.36 20.30 14.77
N ASP A 29 -4.42 19.95 16.06
CA ASP A 29 -4.08 20.88 17.14
C ASP A 29 -2.56 21.08 17.20
N ARG A 30 -2.12 22.35 17.08
CA ARG A 30 -0.68 22.70 17.03
C ARG A 30 0.07 22.32 18.30
N LYS A 31 -0.58 22.34 19.46
CA LYS A 31 0.04 21.97 20.74
C LYS A 31 0.29 20.46 20.78
N GLU A 32 -0.69 19.66 20.37
CA GLU A 32 -0.53 18.21 20.29
C GLU A 32 0.51 17.82 19.24
N LEU A 33 0.50 18.50 18.07
CA LEU A 33 1.49 18.29 17.02
C LEU A 33 2.92 18.63 17.48
N LEU A 34 3.09 19.72 18.23
CA LEU A 34 4.39 20.08 18.81
C LEU A 34 4.85 19.07 19.85
N GLY A 35 3.93 18.54 20.66
CA GLY A 35 4.22 17.46 21.62
C GLY A 35 4.70 16.19 20.92
N LEU A 36 4.04 15.78 19.83
CA LEU A 36 4.46 14.68 18.99
C LEU A 36 5.85 14.93 18.36
N TYR A 37 6.03 16.12 17.78
CA TYR A 37 7.31 16.52 17.21
C TYR A 37 8.45 16.43 18.22
N ASN A 38 8.27 17.00 19.41
CA ASN A 38 9.26 16.95 20.48
C ASN A 38 9.62 15.53 20.89
N ALA A 39 8.61 14.67 21.06
CA ALA A 39 8.82 13.28 21.46
C ALA A 39 9.59 12.47 20.40
N VAL A 40 9.27 12.67 19.13
CA VAL A 40 9.93 11.97 18.01
C VAL A 40 11.37 12.44 17.82
N ASN A 41 11.63 13.74 17.99
CA ASN A 41 12.95 14.33 17.70
C ASN A 41 13.82 14.54 18.95
N GLY A 42 13.31 14.24 20.16
CA GLY A 42 14.03 14.47 21.41
C GLY A 42 14.26 15.96 21.71
N THR A 43 13.33 16.81 21.29
CA THR A 43 13.38 18.27 21.49
C THR A 43 12.42 18.72 22.59
N SER A 44 12.43 20.02 22.95
CA SER A 44 11.61 20.58 24.03
C SER A 44 11.05 21.97 23.69
N TYR A 45 10.61 22.14 22.44
CA TYR A 45 9.93 23.38 22.04
C TYR A 45 8.64 23.59 22.84
N SER A 46 8.41 24.83 23.32
CA SER A 46 7.26 25.17 24.15
C SER A 46 6.21 26.05 23.44
N ASP A 47 6.60 26.69 22.34
CA ASP A 47 5.72 27.60 21.60
C ASP A 47 5.19 26.94 20.31
N PRO A 48 3.89 26.59 20.27
CA PRO A 48 3.26 25.99 19.08
C PRO A 48 3.22 26.91 17.86
N SER A 49 3.43 28.23 18.01
CA SER A 49 3.46 29.15 16.88
C SER A 49 4.69 28.97 15.98
N GLN A 50 5.72 28.29 16.47
CA GLN A 50 6.91 27.93 15.68
C GLN A 50 6.63 26.88 14.59
N LEU A 51 5.48 26.19 14.67
CA LEU A 51 5.02 25.28 13.64
C LEU A 51 4.28 26.05 12.53
N GLU A 52 4.84 26.05 11.33
CA GLU A 52 4.11 26.46 10.14
C GLU A 52 3.46 25.24 9.50
N VAL A 53 2.14 25.09 9.69
CA VAL A 53 1.40 23.95 9.14
C VAL A 53 1.04 24.22 7.69
N ASN A 54 1.51 23.37 6.79
CA ASN A 54 1.30 23.44 5.36
C ASN A 54 0.61 22.17 4.86
N THR A 55 -0.64 21.98 5.23
CA THR A 55 -1.42 20.86 4.72
C THR A 55 -1.78 21.11 3.25
N LEU A 56 -1.51 20.14 2.38
CA LEU A 56 -1.86 20.23 0.95
C LEU A 56 -3.38 20.10 0.75
N GLU A 57 -4.12 21.17 0.98
CA GLU A 57 -5.57 21.18 0.75
C GLU A 57 -5.95 21.12 -0.74
N HIS A 58 -5.02 21.43 -1.65
CA HIS A 58 -5.28 21.66 -3.07
C HIS A 58 -4.43 20.86 -4.06
N ALA A 59 -3.72 19.82 -3.65
CA ALA A 59 -3.04 18.95 -4.59
C ALA A 59 -4.06 18.11 -5.40
N ILE A 60 -4.65 18.73 -6.43
CA ILE A 60 -5.61 18.11 -7.36
C ILE A 60 -4.87 17.24 -8.40
N TYR A 61 -3.93 16.42 -7.99
CA TYR A 61 -3.44 15.36 -8.85
C TYR A 61 -3.68 14.01 -8.18
N ILE A 62 -4.69 13.30 -8.69
CA ILE A 62 -5.01 11.88 -8.36
C ILE A 62 -5.45 11.64 -6.89
N GLY A 63 -6.06 12.61 -6.20
CA GLY A 63 -6.65 12.40 -4.86
C GLY A 63 -5.63 11.94 -3.80
N MET A 64 -4.34 12.22 -3.97
CA MET A 64 -3.28 11.95 -3.00
C MET A 64 -3.05 13.21 -2.16
N LYS A 65 -3.33 13.12 -0.85
CA LYS A 65 -2.98 14.15 0.14
C LYS A 65 -2.14 13.44 1.21
N ASN A 66 -1.10 14.12 1.73
CA ASN A 66 -0.48 13.64 2.96
C ASN A 66 -1.32 14.09 4.18
N ASP A 67 -1.22 13.36 5.28
CA ASP A 67 -2.06 13.62 6.46
C ASP A 67 -1.68 14.94 7.14
N LEU A 68 -0.39 15.15 7.43
CA LEU A 68 0.11 16.35 8.09
C LEU A 68 1.46 16.76 7.49
N SER A 69 1.59 18.04 7.12
CA SER A 69 2.89 18.63 6.78
C SER A 69 3.09 19.97 7.46
N PHE A 70 4.29 20.21 7.94
CA PHE A 70 4.62 21.43 8.66
C PHE A 70 6.12 21.75 8.56
N LEU A 71 6.43 23.04 8.73
CA LEU A 71 7.79 23.56 8.81
C LEU A 71 8.14 23.88 10.27
N ILE A 72 9.34 23.50 10.65
CA ILE A 72 9.99 23.96 11.89
C ILE A 72 11.50 24.00 11.68
N ASP A 73 12.19 25.04 12.12
CA ASP A 73 13.63 25.22 11.98
C ASP A 73 14.16 24.97 10.55
N SER A 74 13.46 25.49 9.55
CA SER A 74 13.80 25.30 8.12
C SER A 74 13.83 23.84 7.67
N ARG A 75 13.16 22.95 8.38
CA ARG A 75 12.92 21.56 8.00
C ARG A 75 11.44 21.34 7.73
N LEU A 76 11.15 20.57 6.69
CA LEU A 76 9.80 20.23 6.27
C LEU A 76 9.49 18.80 6.70
N TYR A 77 8.57 18.62 7.64
CA TYR A 77 8.12 17.32 8.11
C TYR A 77 6.84 16.91 7.38
N LEU A 78 6.83 15.67 6.88
CA LEU A 78 5.66 15.02 6.33
C LEU A 78 5.35 13.80 7.21
N TYR A 79 4.24 13.88 7.92
CA TYR A 79 3.72 12.82 8.77
C TYR A 79 2.56 12.15 8.06
N GLU A 80 2.60 10.82 8.00
CA GLU A 80 1.57 10.00 7.38
C GLU A 80 1.11 8.93 8.38
N HIS A 81 -0.19 8.80 8.58
CA HIS A 81 -0.77 7.77 9.42
C HIS A 81 -1.23 6.60 8.56
N GLN A 82 -0.83 5.37 8.92
CA GLN A 82 -1.14 4.19 8.12
C GLN A 82 -1.69 3.05 8.99
N SER A 83 -2.90 2.63 8.70
CA SER A 83 -3.53 1.45 9.31
C SER A 83 -3.33 0.16 8.51
N THR A 84 -2.69 0.26 7.34
CA THR A 84 -2.31 -0.88 6.51
C THR A 84 -0.90 -0.65 6.00
N PHE A 85 -0.04 -1.67 6.09
CA PHE A 85 1.31 -1.57 5.55
C PHE A 85 1.26 -1.37 4.03
N ASN A 86 1.90 -0.31 3.53
CA ASN A 86 1.96 0.01 2.11
C ASN A 86 3.42 0.24 1.69
N PRO A 87 4.02 -0.67 0.90
CA PRO A 87 5.41 -0.54 0.47
C PRO A 87 5.65 0.65 -0.46
N ASN A 88 4.60 1.22 -1.08
CA ASN A 88 4.71 2.34 -2.03
C ASN A 88 4.77 3.73 -1.34
N LEU A 89 4.83 3.80 -0.03
CA LEU A 89 4.88 5.08 0.70
C LEU A 89 6.08 5.97 0.30
N PRO A 90 7.30 5.46 0.07
CA PRO A 90 8.39 6.32 -0.41
C PRO A 90 8.08 7.01 -1.74
N LEU A 91 7.43 6.32 -2.67
CA LEU A 91 7.00 6.92 -3.94
C LEU A 91 5.89 7.96 -3.73
N ARG A 92 4.93 7.70 -2.84
CA ARG A 92 3.91 8.70 -2.48
C ARG A 92 4.53 9.94 -1.86
N PHE A 93 5.48 9.80 -0.95
CA PHE A 93 6.21 10.92 -0.38
C PHE A 93 6.99 11.73 -1.41
N LEU A 94 7.57 11.07 -2.42
CA LEU A 94 8.23 11.78 -3.52
C LEU A 94 7.23 12.69 -4.26
N MET A 95 6.01 12.22 -4.53
CA MET A 95 4.97 13.06 -5.15
C MET A 95 4.55 14.21 -4.23
N TYR A 96 4.33 13.94 -2.95
CA TYR A 96 3.95 14.98 -1.98
C TYR A 96 5.02 16.07 -1.84
N ILE A 97 6.30 15.69 -1.73
CA ILE A 97 7.38 16.66 -1.58
C ILE A 97 7.60 17.48 -2.85
N ALA A 98 7.43 16.87 -4.03
CA ALA A 98 7.51 17.59 -5.30
C ALA A 98 6.43 18.70 -5.38
N ASP A 99 5.20 18.42 -5.00
CA ASP A 99 4.10 19.39 -4.96
C ASP A 99 4.36 20.51 -3.94
N LEU A 100 4.84 20.15 -2.74
CA LEU A 100 5.21 21.13 -1.71
C LEU A 100 6.32 22.05 -2.18
N TYR A 101 7.39 21.51 -2.77
CA TYR A 101 8.49 22.32 -3.30
C TYR A 101 8.06 23.16 -4.49
N SER A 102 7.20 22.65 -5.36
CA SER A 102 6.60 23.45 -6.43
C SER A 102 5.85 24.67 -5.89
N THR A 103 5.09 24.48 -4.81
CA THR A 103 4.36 25.56 -4.14
C THR A 103 5.32 26.55 -3.46
N LEU A 104 6.31 26.08 -2.71
CA LEU A 104 7.29 26.90 -1.99
C LEU A 104 8.23 27.70 -2.93
N THR A 105 8.39 27.22 -4.17
CA THR A 105 9.28 27.86 -5.16
C THR A 105 8.54 28.56 -6.29
N ARG A 106 7.21 28.67 -6.23
CA ARG A 106 6.37 29.27 -7.28
C ARG A 106 6.85 30.65 -7.72
N ASP A 107 7.23 31.50 -6.75
CA ASP A 107 7.69 32.87 -6.98
C ASP A 107 9.21 32.98 -7.04
N LYS A 108 9.93 31.86 -7.20
CA LYS A 108 11.39 31.82 -7.28
C LYS A 108 11.84 31.59 -8.71
N ASN A 109 12.91 32.28 -9.12
CA ASN A 109 13.52 32.06 -10.43
C ASN A 109 14.47 30.84 -10.39
N LEU A 110 13.97 29.69 -10.75
CA LEU A 110 14.74 28.43 -10.80
C LEU A 110 15.73 28.37 -11.97
N TYR A 111 15.59 29.24 -12.95
CA TYR A 111 16.47 29.34 -14.12
C TYR A 111 17.57 30.40 -13.95
N GLY A 112 17.59 31.07 -12.81
CA GLY A 112 18.61 32.06 -12.48
C GLY A 112 19.92 31.44 -12.05
N THR A 113 20.98 32.27 -11.94
CA THR A 113 22.30 31.83 -11.51
C THR A 113 22.48 31.67 -10.00
N LYS A 114 21.49 32.11 -9.20
CA LYS A 114 21.51 32.00 -7.75
C LYS A 114 20.78 30.76 -7.29
N ALA A 115 21.41 29.96 -6.42
CA ALA A 115 20.80 28.77 -5.83
C ALA A 115 19.58 29.16 -4.97
N VAL A 116 18.41 28.55 -5.26
CA VAL A 116 17.22 28.65 -4.44
C VAL A 116 17.33 27.65 -3.28
N LYS A 117 17.27 28.15 -2.05
CA LYS A 117 17.27 27.29 -0.84
C LYS A 117 15.85 26.79 -0.56
N ILE A 118 15.75 25.51 -0.27
CA ILE A 118 14.51 24.82 0.11
C ILE A 118 14.70 24.11 1.46
N PRO A 119 13.62 23.94 2.26
CA PRO A 119 13.71 23.23 3.53
C PRO A 119 14.06 21.75 3.33
N SER A 120 14.88 21.19 4.23
CA SER A 120 15.22 19.78 4.20
C SER A 120 14.02 18.92 4.61
N PRO A 121 13.60 17.89 3.82
CA PRO A 121 12.42 17.11 4.11
C PRO A 121 12.72 16.00 5.13
N LYS A 122 11.70 15.62 5.90
CA LYS A 122 11.67 14.48 6.82
C LYS A 122 10.35 13.73 6.63
N PHE A 123 10.43 12.42 6.44
CA PHE A 123 9.29 11.57 6.13
C PHE A 123 9.08 10.55 7.25
N LEU A 124 7.95 10.64 7.95
CA LEU A 124 7.60 9.75 9.03
C LEU A 124 6.22 9.11 8.81
N ILE A 125 6.14 7.82 9.11
CA ILE A 125 4.94 7.01 8.97
C ILE A 125 4.59 6.48 10.35
N PHE A 126 3.41 6.83 10.84
CA PHE A 126 2.85 6.30 12.10
C PHE A 126 1.95 5.13 11.77
N TYR A 127 2.47 3.92 12.00
CA TYR A 127 1.78 2.68 11.69
C TYR A 127 0.99 2.16 12.89
N ASN A 128 -0.32 1.96 12.69
CA ASN A 128 -1.19 1.33 13.68
C ASN A 128 -2.01 0.17 13.10
N GLY A 129 -1.51 -0.51 12.06
CA GLY A 129 -2.22 -1.63 11.44
C GLY A 129 -2.26 -2.89 12.30
N GLU A 130 -3.07 -3.88 11.89
CA GLU A 130 -3.18 -5.17 12.57
C GLU A 130 -2.06 -6.15 12.21
N LYS A 131 -1.43 -5.98 11.02
CA LYS A 131 -0.31 -6.82 10.60
C LYS A 131 0.91 -6.48 11.46
N GLU A 132 1.54 -7.51 12.01
CA GLU A 132 2.77 -7.37 12.79
C GLU A 132 3.85 -6.62 12.01
N GLN A 133 4.43 -5.61 12.63
CA GLN A 133 5.52 -4.81 12.09
C GLN A 133 6.52 -4.49 13.21
N PRO A 134 7.81 -4.33 12.89
CA PRO A 134 8.81 -3.95 13.89
C PRO A 134 8.54 -2.54 14.45
N ASP A 135 9.16 -2.22 15.59
CA ASP A 135 9.05 -0.91 16.23
C ASP A 135 9.43 0.23 15.29
N PHE A 136 10.52 0.02 14.51
CA PHE A 136 11.01 0.95 13.50
C PHE A 136 11.37 0.21 12.22
N GLN A 137 11.06 0.83 11.10
CA GLN A 137 11.48 0.34 9.78
C GLN A 137 11.83 1.52 8.87
N THR A 138 13.01 1.48 8.24
CA THR A 138 13.34 2.41 7.16
C THR A 138 12.84 1.85 5.83
N MET A 139 12.08 2.67 5.12
CA MET A 139 11.57 2.38 3.78
C MET A 139 12.29 3.27 2.78
N LYS A 140 12.82 2.70 1.70
CA LYS A 140 13.62 3.40 0.70
C LYS A 140 12.93 3.41 -0.66
N LEU A 141 13.02 4.52 -1.37
CA LEU A 141 12.50 4.64 -2.72
C LEU A 141 13.18 3.66 -3.69
N SER A 142 14.47 3.46 -3.53
CA SER A 142 15.27 2.53 -4.35
C SER A 142 14.79 1.08 -4.28
N GLN A 143 14.08 0.69 -3.22
CA GLN A 143 13.47 -0.64 -3.11
C GLN A 143 12.35 -0.88 -4.13
N LEU A 144 11.81 0.19 -4.72
CA LEU A 144 10.73 0.15 -5.72
C LEU A 144 11.26 0.19 -7.16
N PHE A 145 12.57 0.37 -7.36
CA PHE A 145 13.14 0.41 -8.70
C PHE A 145 13.17 -0.99 -9.33
N SER A 146 12.79 -1.08 -10.59
CA SER A 146 12.79 -2.34 -11.35
C SER A 146 14.20 -2.91 -11.52
N VAL A 147 15.21 -2.04 -11.55
CA VAL A 147 16.62 -2.41 -11.59
C VAL A 147 17.27 -1.92 -10.30
N LYS A 148 17.99 -2.82 -9.62
CA LYS A 148 18.75 -2.48 -8.41
C LYS A 148 20.05 -1.81 -8.81
N GLU A 149 20.31 -0.65 -8.20
CA GLU A 149 21.56 0.10 -8.34
C GLU A 149 22.22 0.24 -6.98
N GLU A 150 23.54 0.16 -6.94
CA GLU A 150 24.32 0.33 -5.70
C GLU A 150 24.27 1.79 -5.24
N HIS A 151 24.30 2.71 -6.19
CA HIS A 151 24.26 4.16 -5.95
C HIS A 151 23.14 4.81 -6.81
N PRO A 152 21.89 4.73 -6.38
CA PRO A 152 20.80 5.30 -7.14
C PRO A 152 20.90 6.83 -7.21
N ALA A 153 20.67 7.39 -8.39
CA ALA A 153 20.70 8.85 -8.59
C ALA A 153 19.57 9.59 -7.85
N LEU A 154 18.52 8.87 -7.45
CA LEU A 154 17.41 9.39 -6.64
C LEU A 154 17.15 8.44 -5.47
N GLU A 155 17.22 8.95 -4.25
CA GLU A 155 16.86 8.22 -3.04
C GLU A 155 15.97 9.07 -2.13
N LEU A 156 14.97 8.43 -1.53
CA LEU A 156 14.13 8.97 -0.47
C LEU A 156 13.99 7.90 0.62
N GLU A 157 14.25 8.27 1.84
CA GLU A 157 14.11 7.40 3.01
C GLU A 157 12.98 7.90 3.90
N ALA A 158 12.02 7.02 4.20
CA ALA A 158 10.95 7.27 5.16
C ALA A 158 11.10 6.34 6.37
N VAL A 159 10.86 6.85 7.56
CA VAL A 159 10.92 6.07 8.81
C VAL A 159 9.50 5.72 9.24
N MET A 160 9.18 4.44 9.27
CA MET A 160 7.95 3.91 9.85
C MET A 160 8.17 3.64 11.34
N ILE A 161 7.23 4.12 12.14
CA ILE A 161 7.17 3.97 13.60
C ILE A 161 5.90 3.20 13.93
N ASN A 162 6.02 2.02 14.55
CA ASN A 162 4.88 1.25 15.00
C ASN A 162 4.30 1.88 16.26
N ILE A 163 3.08 2.41 16.17
CA ILE A 163 2.37 3.07 17.26
C ILE A 163 1.25 2.22 17.86
N ASN A 164 1.26 0.90 17.64
CA ASN A 164 0.35 0.01 18.34
C ASN A 164 0.69 -0.09 19.84
N LEU A 165 -0.30 -0.40 20.65
CA LEU A 165 -0.12 -0.64 22.08
C LEU A 165 0.92 -1.77 22.30
N GLY A 166 1.92 -1.51 23.16
CA GLY A 166 3.02 -2.45 23.42
C GLY A 166 4.28 -2.20 22.59
N HIS A 167 4.22 -1.31 21.60
CA HIS A 167 5.36 -0.88 20.80
C HIS A 167 5.88 0.50 21.23
N ASN A 168 7.16 0.78 21.00
CA ASN A 168 7.80 2.09 21.20
C ASN A 168 7.44 2.75 22.54
N GLN A 169 7.48 1.99 23.65
CA GLN A 169 7.00 2.43 24.97
C GLN A 169 7.59 3.80 25.40
N LYS A 170 8.89 4.02 25.17
CA LYS A 170 9.53 5.29 25.50
C LYS A 170 8.91 6.49 24.78
N LEU A 171 8.54 6.32 23.50
CA LEU A 171 7.86 7.34 22.71
C LEU A 171 6.43 7.59 23.26
N MET A 172 5.71 6.50 23.60
CA MET A 172 4.37 6.57 24.16
C MET A 172 4.35 7.27 25.52
N ASP A 173 5.35 7.05 26.35
CA ASP A 173 5.48 7.68 27.67
C ASP A 173 5.86 9.18 27.53
N THR A 174 6.66 9.52 26.52
CA THR A 174 7.08 10.91 26.25
C THR A 174 5.97 11.72 25.61
N CYS A 175 5.18 11.13 24.71
CA CYS A 175 4.01 11.75 24.07
C CYS A 175 2.71 11.12 24.60
N LYS A 176 2.17 11.71 25.67
CA LYS A 176 0.95 11.18 26.32
C LYS A 176 -0.20 11.01 25.33
N SER A 177 -0.43 11.99 24.45
CA SER A 177 -1.53 11.92 23.47
C SER A 177 -1.35 10.76 22.47
N LEU A 178 -0.11 10.41 22.09
CA LEU A 178 0.17 9.25 21.24
C LEU A 178 -0.10 7.93 21.97
N GLY A 179 0.37 7.82 23.21
CA GLY A 179 0.10 6.65 24.06
C GLY A 179 -1.39 6.46 24.33
N ASP A 180 -2.11 7.54 24.58
CA ASP A 180 -3.55 7.51 24.77
C ASP A 180 -4.31 7.18 23.47
N TYR A 181 -3.84 7.67 22.32
CA TYR A 181 -4.35 7.28 21.01
C TYR A 181 -4.18 5.77 20.75
N ALA A 182 -3.02 5.20 21.06
CA ALA A 182 -2.77 3.76 20.94
C ALA A 182 -3.74 2.94 21.81
N LYS A 183 -3.99 3.37 23.04
CA LYS A 183 -4.99 2.74 23.96
C LYS A 183 -6.40 2.81 23.40
N TYR A 184 -6.80 3.97 22.86
CA TYR A 184 -8.10 4.16 22.23
C TYR A 184 -8.31 3.18 21.06
N VAL A 185 -7.36 3.14 20.12
CA VAL A 185 -7.44 2.24 18.96
C VAL A 185 -7.47 0.77 19.36
N ASP A 186 -6.64 0.35 20.32
CA ASP A 186 -6.63 -1.02 20.85
C ASP A 186 -7.98 -1.38 21.48
N ARG A 187 -8.58 -0.46 22.21
CA ARG A 187 -9.91 -0.66 22.83
C ARG A 187 -11.00 -0.82 21.81
N VAL A 188 -11.04 0.01 20.76
CA VAL A 188 -11.98 -0.15 19.65
C VAL A 188 -11.83 -1.52 19.02
N ARG A 189 -10.59 -1.94 18.70
CA ARG A 189 -10.31 -3.26 18.11
C ARG A 189 -10.74 -4.43 19.00
N LYS A 190 -10.56 -4.32 20.30
CA LYS A 190 -11.03 -5.35 21.25
C LYS A 190 -12.54 -5.49 21.23
N TYR A 191 -13.26 -4.37 21.21
CA TYR A 191 -14.72 -4.37 21.22
C TYR A 191 -15.32 -4.85 19.90
N THR A 192 -14.73 -4.50 18.75
CA THR A 192 -15.21 -4.95 17.43
C THR A 192 -15.16 -6.47 17.24
N LYS A 193 -14.45 -7.21 18.10
CA LYS A 193 -14.47 -8.68 18.07
C LYS A 193 -15.79 -9.29 18.57
N ASN A 194 -16.54 -8.57 19.42
CA ASN A 194 -17.68 -9.11 20.14
C ASN A 194 -18.95 -8.27 20.05
N MET A 195 -18.94 -7.14 19.33
CA MET A 195 -20.09 -6.26 19.16
C MET A 195 -20.04 -5.50 17.84
N GLU A 196 -21.17 -4.95 17.44
CA GLU A 196 -21.28 -4.11 16.24
C GLU A 196 -20.35 -2.89 16.33
N LEU A 197 -19.79 -2.50 15.17
CA LEU A 197 -18.79 -1.46 15.07
C LEU A 197 -19.20 -0.13 15.71
N ALA A 198 -20.42 0.34 15.43
CA ALA A 198 -20.90 1.60 16.00
C ALA A 198 -20.95 1.56 17.53
N GLN A 199 -21.43 0.46 18.10
CA GLN A 199 -21.48 0.24 19.55
C GLN A 199 -20.07 0.12 20.15
N ALA A 200 -19.16 -0.57 19.47
CA ALA A 200 -17.76 -0.72 19.88
C ALA A 200 -17.05 0.64 19.99
N VAL A 201 -17.21 1.49 18.97
CA VAL A 201 -16.62 2.83 18.94
C VAL A 201 -17.22 3.72 20.02
N GLU A 202 -18.55 3.78 20.11
CA GLU A 202 -19.24 4.62 21.12
C GLU A 202 -18.87 4.23 22.55
N ARG A 203 -18.81 2.93 22.83
CA ARG A 203 -18.38 2.40 24.11
C ARG A 203 -16.92 2.75 24.40
N ALA A 204 -16.01 2.54 23.42
CA ALA A 204 -14.60 2.87 23.58
C ALA A 204 -14.38 4.36 23.88
N VAL A 205 -15.06 5.26 23.14
CA VAL A 205 -15.00 6.71 23.37
C VAL A 205 -15.49 7.05 24.78
N THR A 206 -16.64 6.52 25.19
CA THR A 206 -17.24 6.81 26.49
C THR A 206 -16.36 6.35 27.66
N GLU A 207 -15.78 5.15 27.56
CA GLU A 207 -14.87 4.63 28.58
C GLU A 207 -13.53 5.37 28.60
N CYS A 208 -12.97 5.72 27.44
CA CYS A 208 -11.74 6.50 27.34
C CYS A 208 -11.92 7.88 28.02
N ILE A 209 -13.02 8.57 27.78
CA ILE A 209 -13.34 9.84 28.46
C ILE A 209 -13.36 9.65 29.96
N ARG A 210 -14.06 8.63 30.46
CA ARG A 210 -14.19 8.35 31.91
C ARG A 210 -12.82 8.06 32.56
N GLU A 211 -11.93 7.41 31.84
CA GLU A 211 -10.60 7.02 32.33
C GLU A 211 -9.50 8.08 32.09
N GLY A 212 -9.85 9.24 31.54
CA GLY A 212 -8.89 10.31 31.26
C GLY A 212 -8.00 10.07 30.03
N ILE A 213 -8.34 9.07 29.18
CA ILE A 213 -7.63 8.75 27.95
C ILE A 213 -8.15 9.67 26.85
N LEU A 214 -7.31 10.60 26.35
CA LEU A 214 -7.71 11.65 25.40
C LEU A 214 -9.00 12.39 25.80
N ALA A 215 -9.28 12.52 27.12
CA ALA A 215 -10.60 12.92 27.62
C ALA A 215 -11.09 14.25 27.06
N ASP A 216 -10.24 15.28 27.05
CA ASP A 216 -10.59 16.63 26.55
C ASP A 216 -10.88 16.59 25.05
N PHE A 217 -10.02 15.92 24.28
CA PHE A 217 -10.17 15.78 22.82
C PHE A 217 -11.45 14.98 22.48
N LEU A 218 -11.64 13.82 23.10
CA LEU A 218 -12.80 12.96 22.84
C LEU A 218 -14.11 13.60 23.30
N SER A 219 -14.13 14.33 24.43
CA SER A 219 -15.31 15.02 24.91
C SER A 219 -15.73 16.16 23.97
N LYS A 220 -14.74 16.94 23.48
CA LYS A 220 -14.98 18.05 22.58
C LYS A 220 -15.44 17.60 21.18
N ASN A 221 -14.92 16.48 20.69
CA ASN A 221 -15.11 16.00 19.32
C ASN A 221 -15.90 14.69 19.25
N LYS A 222 -16.67 14.32 20.28
CA LYS A 222 -17.27 12.99 20.45
C LYS A 222 -18.02 12.49 19.21
N ALA A 223 -18.92 13.29 18.66
CA ALA A 223 -19.76 12.91 17.52
C ALA A 223 -18.90 12.69 16.26
N GLU A 224 -17.95 13.58 16.01
CA GLU A 224 -17.07 13.51 14.84
C GLU A 224 -16.11 12.32 14.94
N VAL A 225 -15.50 12.08 16.11
CA VAL A 225 -14.64 10.91 16.36
C VAL A 225 -15.40 9.61 16.13
N ILE A 226 -16.65 9.50 16.62
CA ILE A 226 -17.47 8.31 16.40
C ILE A 226 -17.72 8.11 14.90
N HIS A 227 -18.13 9.16 14.20
CA HIS A 227 -18.41 9.11 12.77
C HIS A 227 -17.17 8.72 11.96
N VAL A 228 -16.04 9.39 12.18
CA VAL A 228 -14.76 9.12 11.49
C VAL A 228 -14.25 7.71 11.78
N SER A 229 -14.34 7.24 13.01
CA SER A 229 -13.90 5.89 13.39
C SER A 229 -14.74 4.81 12.72
N ILE A 230 -16.07 4.96 12.68
CA ILE A 230 -16.96 4.03 11.98
C ILE A 230 -16.59 3.97 10.50
N TYR A 231 -16.44 5.13 9.86
CA TYR A 231 -16.07 5.23 8.46
C TYR A 231 -14.71 4.59 8.15
N GLU A 232 -13.70 4.84 8.99
CA GLU A 232 -12.35 4.28 8.83
C GLU A 232 -12.34 2.74 8.91
N TYR A 233 -13.13 2.16 9.82
CA TYR A 233 -13.26 0.71 9.95
C TYR A 233 -14.06 0.09 8.81
N ASP A 234 -15.16 0.72 8.37
CA ASP A 234 -15.97 0.25 7.23
C ASP A 234 -15.18 0.27 5.92
N ALA A 235 -14.43 1.34 5.66
CA ALA A 235 -13.56 1.43 4.49
C ALA A 235 -12.49 0.31 4.49
N LYS A 236 -11.92 -0.02 5.65
CA LYS A 236 -10.98 -1.15 5.80
C LYS A 236 -11.63 -2.49 5.49
N LYS A 237 -12.85 -2.70 5.97
CA LYS A 237 -13.62 -3.92 5.72
C LYS A 237 -13.91 -4.09 4.23
N HIS A 238 -14.36 -3.04 3.54
CA HIS A 238 -14.59 -3.06 2.09
C HIS A 238 -13.32 -3.37 1.30
N ILE A 239 -12.19 -2.71 1.60
CA ILE A 239 -10.91 -2.97 0.94
C ILE A 239 -10.45 -4.42 1.15
N ARG A 240 -10.70 -5.00 2.34
CA ARG A 240 -10.38 -6.40 2.61
C ARG A 240 -11.25 -7.34 1.77
N GLN A 241 -12.55 -7.10 1.72
CA GLN A 241 -13.49 -7.89 0.93
C GLN A 241 -13.17 -7.84 -0.56
N GLU A 242 -12.92 -6.66 -1.13
CA GLU A 242 -12.51 -6.52 -2.53
C GLU A 242 -11.20 -7.26 -2.85
N LYS A 243 -10.23 -7.28 -1.91
CA LYS A 243 -8.99 -8.04 -2.07
C LYS A 243 -9.21 -9.55 -2.02
N GLU A 244 -10.04 -10.02 -1.11
CA GLU A 244 -10.41 -11.43 -0.97
C GLU A 244 -11.15 -11.91 -2.23
N GLU A 245 -12.14 -11.15 -2.72
CA GLU A 245 -12.87 -11.43 -3.95
C GLU A 245 -11.94 -11.43 -5.18
N SER A 246 -11.08 -10.41 -5.33
CA SER A 246 -10.13 -10.34 -6.45
C SER A 246 -9.09 -11.47 -6.41
N TRP A 247 -8.67 -11.91 -5.20
CA TRP A 247 -7.77 -13.05 -5.05
C TRP A 247 -8.46 -14.35 -5.43
N GLU A 248 -9.71 -14.54 -5.01
CA GLU A 248 -10.49 -15.73 -5.31
C GLU A 248 -10.81 -15.84 -6.81
N GLU A 249 -11.18 -14.72 -7.45
CA GLU A 249 -11.34 -14.65 -8.92
C GLU A 249 -10.04 -14.98 -9.66
N GLY A 250 -8.93 -14.37 -9.24
CA GLY A 250 -7.61 -14.62 -9.83
C GLY A 250 -7.12 -16.05 -9.65
N PHE A 251 -7.43 -16.68 -8.51
CA PHE A 251 -7.12 -18.08 -8.24
C PHE A 251 -7.93 -19.00 -9.16
N GLN A 252 -9.25 -18.80 -9.27
CA GLN A 252 -10.12 -19.60 -10.14
C GLN A 252 -9.74 -19.46 -11.62
N ASP A 253 -9.39 -18.25 -12.06
CA ASP A 253 -8.94 -18.03 -13.44
C ASP A 253 -7.58 -18.67 -13.72
N GLY A 254 -6.67 -18.62 -12.74
CA GLY A 254 -5.37 -19.30 -12.80
C GLY A 254 -5.52 -20.81 -12.88
N GLU A 255 -6.41 -21.41 -12.07
CA GLU A 255 -6.69 -22.84 -12.08
C GLU A 255 -7.27 -23.29 -13.42
N LYS A 256 -8.31 -22.58 -13.93
CA LYS A 256 -8.91 -22.87 -15.24
C LYS A 256 -7.91 -22.75 -16.38
N LYS A 257 -7.05 -21.74 -16.37
CA LYS A 257 -6.02 -21.55 -17.38
C LYS A 257 -4.97 -22.64 -17.30
N GLY A 258 -4.50 -22.95 -16.09
CA GLY A 258 -3.53 -24.03 -15.86
C GLY A 258 -4.05 -25.40 -16.31
N PHE A 259 -5.33 -25.70 -16.03
CA PHE A 259 -5.97 -26.92 -16.48
C PHE A 259 -6.02 -27.01 -18.02
N ARG A 260 -6.51 -25.96 -18.69
CA ARG A 260 -6.58 -25.91 -20.17
C ARG A 260 -5.19 -26.02 -20.83
N ASP A 261 -4.22 -25.30 -20.28
CA ASP A 261 -2.85 -25.33 -20.82
C ASP A 261 -2.20 -26.71 -20.59
N GLY A 262 -2.45 -27.34 -19.44
CA GLY A 262 -2.01 -28.68 -19.12
C GLY A 262 -2.65 -29.75 -20.04
N GLU A 263 -3.96 -29.65 -20.25
CA GLU A 263 -4.71 -30.54 -21.16
C GLU A 263 -4.21 -30.43 -22.60
N ARG A 264 -4.06 -29.19 -23.11
CA ARG A 264 -3.53 -28.94 -24.45
C ARG A 264 -2.10 -29.47 -24.62
N LYS A 265 -1.24 -29.21 -23.65
CA LYS A 265 0.16 -29.67 -23.67
C LYS A 265 0.21 -31.22 -23.60
N GLY A 266 -0.54 -31.82 -22.69
CA GLY A 266 -0.60 -33.28 -22.55
C GLY A 266 -1.12 -33.94 -23.82
N PHE A 267 -2.10 -33.34 -24.50
CA PHE A 267 -2.57 -33.87 -25.79
C PHE A 267 -1.50 -33.77 -26.88
N GLN A 268 -0.79 -32.64 -26.97
CA GLN A 268 0.31 -32.45 -27.93
C GLN A 268 1.47 -33.43 -27.68
N ASP A 269 1.89 -33.57 -26.42
CA ASP A 269 2.95 -34.48 -25.99
C ASP A 269 2.55 -35.93 -26.28
N GLY A 270 1.30 -36.30 -26.03
CA GLY A 270 0.77 -37.62 -26.33
C GLY A 270 0.76 -37.94 -27.83
N GLN A 271 0.34 -36.96 -28.65
CA GLN A 271 0.39 -37.11 -30.13
C GLN A 271 1.83 -37.25 -30.62
N GLU A 272 2.77 -36.46 -30.07
CA GLU A 272 4.18 -36.55 -30.48
C GLU A 272 4.79 -37.87 -30.05
N LEU A 273 4.46 -38.39 -28.87
CA LEU A 273 4.92 -39.70 -28.41
C LEU A 273 4.41 -40.84 -29.31
N LEU A 274 3.11 -40.83 -29.64
CA LEU A 274 2.52 -41.79 -30.56
C LEU A 274 3.20 -41.75 -31.93
N MET A 275 3.42 -40.53 -32.44
CA MET A 275 4.11 -40.36 -33.73
C MET A 275 5.53 -40.89 -33.69
N LYS A 276 6.29 -40.64 -32.63
CA LYS A 276 7.64 -41.18 -32.41
C LYS A 276 7.61 -42.74 -32.40
N GLN A 277 6.62 -43.33 -31.72
CA GLN A 277 6.48 -44.80 -31.71
C GLN A 277 6.21 -45.38 -33.10
N LEU A 278 5.28 -44.77 -33.86
CA LEU A 278 4.96 -45.21 -35.22
C LEU A 278 6.15 -45.10 -36.16
N ILE A 279 6.89 -43.97 -36.08
CA ILE A 279 8.12 -43.73 -36.86
C ILE A 279 9.16 -44.81 -36.53
N LYS A 280 9.38 -45.13 -35.25
CA LYS A 280 10.32 -46.14 -34.81
C LYS A 280 9.99 -47.51 -35.42
N VAL A 281 8.76 -47.98 -35.29
CA VAL A 281 8.31 -49.25 -35.84
C VAL A 281 8.52 -49.32 -37.37
N LYS A 282 8.25 -48.21 -38.07
CA LYS A 282 8.42 -48.16 -39.53
C LYS A 282 9.91 -48.17 -39.96
N LEU A 283 10.77 -47.48 -39.19
CA LEU A 283 12.21 -47.50 -39.40
C LEU A 283 12.79 -48.92 -39.17
N ASP A 284 12.35 -49.60 -38.08
CA ASP A 284 12.77 -50.97 -37.78
C ASP A 284 12.34 -51.98 -38.87
N ASN A 285 11.25 -51.65 -39.60
CA ASN A 285 10.79 -52.41 -40.80
C ASN A 285 11.49 -51.98 -42.11
N GLY A 286 12.55 -51.15 -42.01
CA GLY A 286 13.39 -50.79 -43.17
C GLY A 286 12.81 -49.72 -44.09
N LYS A 287 11.78 -48.98 -43.68
CA LYS A 287 11.17 -47.89 -44.48
C LYS A 287 12.05 -46.65 -44.49
N THR A 288 12.08 -45.96 -45.60
CA THR A 288 12.75 -44.68 -45.72
C THR A 288 11.94 -43.53 -45.14
N ILE A 289 12.60 -42.41 -44.82
CA ILE A 289 11.95 -41.19 -44.30
C ILE A 289 10.83 -40.68 -45.22
N ALA A 290 11.07 -40.72 -46.54
CA ALA A 290 10.11 -40.31 -47.55
C ALA A 290 8.87 -41.22 -47.61
N GLU A 291 9.03 -42.52 -47.39
CA GLU A 291 7.93 -43.49 -47.33
C GLU A 291 7.14 -43.30 -46.05
N ILE A 292 7.82 -43.10 -44.91
CA ILE A 292 7.20 -42.83 -43.62
C ILE A 292 6.38 -41.52 -43.63
N GLY A 293 6.94 -40.46 -44.23
CA GLY A 293 6.26 -39.21 -44.41
C GLY A 293 4.95 -39.33 -45.19
N ARG A 294 4.98 -40.06 -46.31
CA ARG A 294 3.78 -40.32 -47.10
C ARG A 294 2.72 -41.13 -46.36
N GLU A 295 3.14 -42.17 -45.61
CA GLU A 295 2.21 -43.04 -44.89
C GLU A 295 1.58 -42.38 -43.67
N LEU A 296 2.30 -41.46 -43.01
CA LEU A 296 1.82 -40.70 -41.83
C LEU A 296 1.26 -39.33 -42.17
N GLU A 297 1.19 -39.00 -43.50
CA GLU A 297 0.73 -37.70 -43.99
C GLU A 297 1.47 -36.51 -43.34
N GLN A 298 2.81 -36.69 -43.16
CA GLN A 298 3.69 -35.70 -42.58
C GLN A 298 4.81 -35.30 -43.58
N SER A 299 5.33 -34.07 -43.43
CA SER A 299 6.48 -33.65 -44.23
C SER A 299 7.75 -34.42 -43.84
N GLU A 300 8.67 -34.60 -44.82
CA GLU A 300 9.94 -35.29 -44.55
C GLU A 300 10.77 -34.56 -43.49
N GLU A 301 10.74 -33.22 -43.47
CA GLU A 301 11.40 -32.40 -42.44
C GLU A 301 10.88 -32.75 -41.04
N ARG A 302 9.55 -32.89 -40.89
CA ARG A 302 8.92 -33.24 -39.60
C ARG A 302 9.31 -34.66 -39.17
N ILE A 303 9.36 -35.62 -40.05
CA ILE A 303 9.81 -36.97 -39.76
C ILE A 303 11.29 -36.98 -39.35
N GLN A 304 12.17 -36.21 -40.06
CA GLN A 304 13.59 -36.06 -39.71
C GLN A 304 13.78 -35.46 -38.31
N GLU A 305 13.03 -34.41 -37.96
CA GLU A 305 13.06 -33.82 -36.63
C GLU A 305 12.74 -34.85 -35.54
N LEU A 306 11.65 -35.58 -35.70
CA LEU A 306 11.20 -36.60 -34.73
C LEU A 306 12.17 -37.77 -34.64
N VAL A 307 12.80 -38.18 -35.74
CA VAL A 307 13.88 -39.20 -35.76
C VAL A 307 15.10 -38.67 -34.99
N GLY A 308 15.45 -37.40 -35.15
CA GLY A 308 16.52 -36.76 -34.38
C GLY A 308 16.26 -36.82 -32.87
N LYS A 309 15.07 -36.46 -32.43
CA LYS A 309 14.66 -36.56 -31.00
C LYS A 309 14.69 -38.02 -30.49
N LEU A 310 14.25 -38.98 -31.29
CA LEU A 310 14.32 -40.41 -30.93
C LEU A 310 15.75 -40.89 -30.70
N ARG A 311 16.75 -40.39 -31.45
CA ARG A 311 18.15 -40.78 -31.31
C ARG A 311 18.86 -40.15 -30.12
N HIS A 312 18.40 -38.98 -29.66
CA HIS A 312 18.96 -38.26 -28.52
C HIS A 312 18.25 -38.57 -27.19
N GLY A 313 17.21 -39.43 -27.20
CA GLY A 313 16.51 -39.89 -25.98
C GLY A 313 15.62 -38.79 -25.36
N GLU A 314 15.19 -37.79 -26.15
CA GLU A 314 14.30 -36.69 -25.73
C GLU A 314 12.80 -37.00 -26.00
#